data_bf477c1fcbe4692758a3db53f0028df9
#
_entry.id   bf477c1fcbe4692758a3db53f0028df9
#
_cell.length_a   1.000
_cell.length_b   1.000
_cell.length_c   1.000
_cell.angle_alpha   90.00
_cell.angle_beta   90.00
_cell.angle_gamma   90.00
#
_symmetry.space_group_name_H-M   'P 1'
#
loop_
_entity.id
_entity.type
_entity.pdbx_description
1 polymer ?
#
loop_
_entity_poly.entity_id
_entity_poly.type
_entity_poly.pdbx_seq_one_letter_code
_entity_poly.pdbx_strand_id
1 'polypeptide(L)'
;MIFIFIYGCSSSVPNEHALQIESLKSELIKTKALAEGAIEQISKLEKKLSKKITITDSLIVEHKKETLLLRASDAFQKGNYALVTKKYKNAIKYYKKTIELRPNDAHAYNNLGNVYKELKNYSMAIVAYQNAIMLKPDYAIAYYNLGIVYQKSDNFDIALESYRKAARLAHGGVQKWLKDGGYYW
;
A
#
# COMPACT_ATOMS: atom_id res chain seq x y z
N MET A 1 -101.37 48.64 16.29
CA MET A 1 -100.46 47.60 16.84
C MET A 1 -99.79 46.90 15.64
N ILE A 2 -98.63 47.41 15.26
CA ILE A 2 -97.92 46.89 14.03
C ILE A 2 -96.70 46.08 14.49
N PHE A 3 -96.76 44.75 14.28
CA PHE A 3 -95.61 43.90 14.54
C PHE A 3 -94.73 43.91 13.30
N ILE A 4 -93.54 44.50 13.43
CA ILE A 4 -92.45 44.38 12.42
C ILE A 4 -91.65 43.14 12.78
N PHE A 5 -91.78 42.08 11.94
CA PHE A 5 -90.86 40.92 11.96
C PHE A 5 -89.60 41.34 11.25
N ILE A 6 -88.52 41.53 12.01
CA ILE A 6 -87.18 41.62 11.44
C ILE A 6 -86.64 40.21 11.31
N TYR A 7 -86.71 39.60 10.12
CA TYR A 7 -85.93 38.41 9.77
C TYR A 7 -84.56 38.85 9.52
N GLY A 8 -83.69 38.65 10.48
CA GLY A 8 -82.21 38.72 10.28
C GLY A 8 -81.73 37.47 9.55
N CYS A 9 -81.70 37.60 8.26
CA CYS A 9 -80.99 36.55 7.45
C CYS A 9 -79.51 36.89 7.50
N SER A 10 -78.78 36.32 8.45
CA SER A 10 -77.32 36.32 8.47
C SER A 10 -76.85 35.23 7.51
N SER A 11 -76.85 35.51 6.24
CA SER A 11 -76.10 34.73 5.27
C SER A 11 -74.64 35.09 5.44
N SER A 12 -73.94 34.29 6.19
CA SER A 12 -72.45 34.33 6.23
C SER A 12 -71.91 33.91 4.88
N VAL A 13 -71.79 34.85 3.94
CA VAL A 13 -71.00 34.66 2.73
C VAL A 13 -69.55 34.42 3.20
N PRO A 14 -69.00 33.33 2.96
CA PRO A 14 -67.56 33.07 3.31
C PRO A 14 -66.78 34.22 2.72
N ASN A 15 -66.03 34.93 3.57
CA ASN A 15 -65.16 36.00 3.10
C ASN A 15 -64.21 35.42 2.07
N GLU A 16 -64.24 35.94 0.87
CA GLU A 16 -63.45 35.48 -0.29
C GLU A 16 -61.94 35.34 0.08
N HIS A 17 -61.46 36.21 0.94
CA HIS A 17 -60.12 36.15 1.52
C HIS A 17 -59.91 34.92 2.44
N ALA A 18 -60.91 34.44 3.14
CA ALA A 18 -60.80 33.25 3.98
C ALA A 18 -60.66 32.00 3.14
N LEU A 19 -61.34 31.88 2.01
CA LEU A 19 -61.22 30.80 1.05
C LEU A 19 -59.85 30.80 0.35
N GLN A 20 -59.35 31.98 -0.01
CA GLN A 20 -58.00 32.12 -0.55
C GLN A 20 -56.91 31.72 0.46
N ILE A 21 -57.03 32.09 1.72
CA ILE A 21 -56.10 31.68 2.79
C ILE A 21 -56.09 30.15 2.97
N GLU A 22 -57.25 29.52 2.96
CA GLU A 22 -57.34 28.04 3.06
C GLU A 22 -56.70 27.34 1.85
N SER A 23 -56.92 27.84 0.64
CA SER A 23 -56.27 27.35 -0.57
C SER A 23 -54.72 27.44 -0.50
N LEU A 24 -54.22 28.61 -0.10
CA LEU A 24 -52.78 28.83 0.05
C LEU A 24 -52.16 27.95 1.15
N LYS A 25 -52.87 27.74 2.26
CA LYS A 25 -52.44 26.79 3.32
C LYS A 25 -52.33 25.37 2.77
N SER A 26 -53.32 24.93 1.98
CA SER A 26 -53.31 23.62 1.35
C SER A 26 -52.12 23.44 0.38
N GLU A 27 -51.82 24.45 -0.44
CA GLU A 27 -50.67 24.44 -1.32
C GLU A 27 -49.34 24.43 -0.55
N LEU A 28 -49.26 25.21 0.52
CA LEU A 28 -48.08 25.24 1.39
C LEU A 28 -47.83 23.87 2.04
N ILE A 29 -48.85 23.17 2.49
CA ILE A 29 -48.74 21.82 3.05
C ILE A 29 -48.22 20.84 1.99
N LYS A 30 -48.76 20.89 0.76
CA LYS A 30 -48.31 20.02 -0.34
C LYS A 30 -46.87 20.30 -0.71
N THR A 31 -46.47 21.57 -0.85
CA THR A 31 -45.09 21.93 -1.19
C THR A 31 -44.11 21.54 -0.10
N LYS A 32 -44.49 21.66 1.17
CA LYS A 32 -43.72 21.22 2.32
C LYS A 32 -43.50 19.71 2.30
N ALA A 33 -44.52 18.92 2.05
CA ALA A 33 -44.41 17.47 1.95
C ALA A 33 -43.51 17.04 0.77
N LEU A 34 -43.59 17.72 -0.37
CA LEU A 34 -42.69 17.48 -1.50
C LEU A 34 -41.22 17.81 -1.17
N ALA A 35 -40.99 18.92 -0.47
CA ALA A 35 -39.66 19.32 -0.02
C ALA A 35 -39.08 18.31 0.99
N GLU A 36 -39.85 17.83 1.94
CA GLU A 36 -39.41 16.79 2.89
C GLU A 36 -39.06 15.49 2.17
N GLY A 37 -39.86 15.06 1.20
CA GLY A 37 -39.56 13.88 0.35
C GLY A 37 -38.30 14.07 -0.46
N ALA A 38 -38.06 15.26 -1.03
CA ALA A 38 -36.81 15.56 -1.76
C ALA A 38 -35.60 15.54 -0.85
N ILE A 39 -35.67 16.08 0.35
CA ILE A 39 -34.59 16.06 1.35
C ILE A 39 -34.24 14.62 1.73
N GLU A 40 -35.23 13.73 1.91
CA GLU A 40 -34.97 12.32 2.20
C GLU A 40 -34.24 11.62 1.04
N GLN A 41 -34.67 11.92 -0.21
CA GLN A 41 -33.99 11.35 -1.39
C GLN A 41 -32.56 11.86 -1.52
N ILE A 42 -32.30 13.15 -1.27
CA ILE A 42 -30.95 13.72 -1.27
C ILE A 42 -30.08 12.99 -0.23
N SER A 43 -30.57 12.83 1.00
CA SER A 43 -29.82 12.11 2.05
C SER A 43 -29.50 10.67 1.66
N LYS A 44 -30.43 9.95 0.99
CA LYS A 44 -30.15 8.60 0.46
C LYS A 44 -29.09 8.60 -0.64
N LEU A 45 -29.11 9.60 -1.51
CA LEU A 45 -28.12 9.74 -2.59
C LEU A 45 -26.74 10.10 -2.03
N GLU A 46 -26.67 10.98 -1.05
CA GLU A 46 -25.42 11.34 -0.37
C GLU A 46 -24.76 10.12 0.28
N LYS A 47 -25.54 9.28 1.00
CA LYS A 47 -25.05 8.02 1.56
C LYS A 47 -24.53 7.05 0.48
N LYS A 48 -25.24 6.93 -0.65
CA LYS A 48 -24.78 6.09 -1.77
C LYS A 48 -23.50 6.63 -2.41
N LEU A 49 -23.41 7.94 -2.57
CA LEU A 49 -22.24 8.61 -3.13
C LEU A 49 -21.02 8.45 -2.22
N SER A 50 -21.18 8.69 -0.93
CA SER A 50 -20.13 8.50 0.08
C SER A 50 -19.56 7.07 0.03
N LYS A 51 -20.43 6.06 -0.02
CA LYS A 51 -20.02 4.66 -0.15
C LYS A 51 -19.24 4.38 -1.45
N LYS A 52 -19.68 4.95 -2.57
CA LYS A 52 -18.97 4.81 -3.86
C LYS A 52 -17.59 5.47 -3.82
N ILE A 53 -17.49 6.67 -3.23
CA ILE A 53 -16.21 7.37 -3.08
C ILE A 53 -15.23 6.51 -2.29
N THR A 54 -15.64 5.96 -1.14
CA THR A 54 -14.78 5.09 -0.32
C THR A 54 -14.28 3.86 -1.09
N ILE A 55 -15.14 3.23 -1.89
CA ILE A 55 -14.76 2.08 -2.73
C ILE A 55 -13.75 2.52 -3.79
N THR A 56 -14.01 3.63 -4.45
CA THR A 56 -13.11 4.15 -5.50
C THR A 56 -11.74 4.49 -4.94
N ASP A 57 -11.67 5.14 -3.79
CA ASP A 57 -10.41 5.49 -3.12
C ASP A 57 -9.61 4.23 -2.75
N SER A 58 -10.27 3.19 -2.23
CA SER A 58 -9.61 1.91 -1.93
C SER A 58 -9.04 1.24 -3.18
N LEU A 59 -9.79 1.25 -4.30
CA LEU A 59 -9.33 0.70 -5.57
C LEU A 59 -8.13 1.48 -6.15
N ILE A 60 -8.13 2.80 -6.02
CA ILE A 60 -7.00 3.64 -6.45
C ILE A 60 -5.74 3.31 -5.66
N VAL A 61 -5.87 3.15 -4.34
CA VAL A 61 -4.73 2.78 -3.47
C VAL A 61 -4.19 1.40 -3.84
N GLU A 62 -5.07 0.42 -4.05
CA GLU A 62 -4.68 -0.93 -4.44
C GLU A 62 -3.98 -0.96 -5.80
N HIS A 63 -4.54 -0.31 -6.81
CA HIS A 63 -3.94 -0.19 -8.14
C HIS A 63 -2.56 0.50 -8.10
N LYS A 64 -2.43 1.55 -7.29
CA LYS A 64 -1.14 2.23 -7.08
C LYS A 64 -0.11 1.27 -6.48
N LYS A 65 -0.50 0.48 -5.48
CA LYS A 65 0.36 -0.52 -4.84
C LYS A 65 0.81 -1.59 -5.85
N GLU A 66 -0.12 -2.13 -6.64
CA GLU A 66 0.18 -3.11 -7.69
C GLU A 66 1.15 -2.56 -8.73
N THR A 67 0.92 -1.33 -9.19
CA THR A 67 1.81 -0.66 -10.14
C THR A 67 3.22 -0.50 -9.58
N LEU A 68 3.37 -0.14 -8.29
CA LEU A 68 4.67 -0.04 -7.63
C LEU A 68 5.37 -1.41 -7.55
N LEU A 69 4.63 -2.47 -7.22
CA LEU A 69 5.17 -3.83 -7.17
C LEU A 69 5.66 -4.30 -8.54
N LEU A 70 4.90 -4.04 -9.60
CA LEU A 70 5.28 -4.38 -10.97
C LEU A 70 6.55 -3.63 -11.41
N ARG A 71 6.62 -2.32 -11.14
CA ARG A 71 7.81 -1.50 -11.44
C ARG A 71 9.05 -1.96 -10.66
N ALA A 72 8.88 -2.38 -9.40
CA ALA A 72 9.97 -2.93 -8.60
C ALA A 72 10.45 -4.28 -9.17
N SER A 73 9.53 -5.15 -9.59
CA SER A 73 9.86 -6.43 -10.22
C SER A 73 10.63 -6.24 -11.54
N ASP A 74 10.17 -5.32 -12.40
CA ASP A 74 10.87 -4.97 -13.65
C ASP A 74 12.30 -4.44 -13.36
N ALA A 75 12.44 -3.55 -12.39
CA ALA A 75 13.75 -3.05 -11.99
C ALA A 75 14.65 -4.19 -11.48
N PHE A 76 14.13 -5.10 -10.65
CA PHE A 76 14.89 -6.24 -10.16
C PHE A 76 15.38 -7.15 -11.30
N GLN A 77 14.52 -7.47 -12.26
CA GLN A 77 14.89 -8.29 -13.42
C GLN A 77 15.96 -7.61 -14.29
N LYS A 78 15.83 -6.30 -14.54
CA LYS A 78 16.86 -5.51 -15.23
C LYS A 78 18.18 -5.50 -14.46
N GLY A 79 18.13 -5.47 -13.14
CA GLY A 79 19.30 -5.60 -12.27
C GLY A 79 19.99 -6.96 -12.45
N ASN A 80 19.23 -8.06 -12.43
CA ASN A 80 19.73 -9.39 -12.64
C ASN A 80 20.40 -9.55 -14.04
N TYR A 81 19.73 -9.08 -15.08
CA TYR A 81 20.29 -9.09 -16.43
C TYR A 81 21.59 -8.27 -16.51
N ALA A 82 21.62 -7.11 -15.90
CA ALA A 82 22.82 -6.26 -15.88
C ALA A 82 23.97 -6.90 -15.09
N LEU A 83 23.69 -7.61 -13.99
CA LEU A 83 24.69 -8.36 -13.23
C LEU A 83 25.29 -9.50 -14.06
N VAL A 84 24.45 -10.33 -14.68
CA VAL A 84 24.88 -11.45 -15.52
C VAL A 84 25.71 -10.96 -16.72
N THR A 85 25.32 -9.83 -17.31
CA THR A 85 26.05 -9.20 -18.43
C THR A 85 27.22 -8.33 -17.96
N LYS A 86 27.59 -8.38 -16.68
CA LYS A 86 28.69 -7.62 -16.05
C LYS A 86 28.60 -6.11 -16.23
N LYS A 87 27.40 -5.58 -16.49
CA LYS A 87 27.12 -4.13 -16.57
C LYS A 87 26.87 -3.59 -15.16
N TYR A 88 27.90 -3.65 -14.30
CA TYR A 88 27.78 -3.42 -12.85
C TYR A 88 27.17 -2.05 -12.47
N LYS A 89 27.52 -0.98 -13.19
CA LYS A 89 26.91 0.36 -12.95
C LYS A 89 25.38 0.32 -13.12
N ASN A 90 24.91 -0.38 -14.16
CA ASN A 90 23.49 -0.52 -14.42
C ASN A 90 22.81 -1.45 -13.37
N ALA A 91 23.49 -2.55 -12.98
CA ALA A 91 22.99 -3.43 -11.95
C ALA A 91 22.77 -2.66 -10.61
N ILE A 92 23.75 -1.86 -10.18
CA ILE A 92 23.61 -1.00 -9.00
C ILE A 92 22.42 -0.07 -9.14
N LYS A 93 22.28 0.63 -10.28
CA LYS A 93 21.15 1.55 -10.54
C LYS A 93 19.81 0.83 -10.38
N TYR A 94 19.67 -0.35 -10.98
CA TYR A 94 18.41 -1.08 -10.98
C TYR A 94 18.10 -1.71 -9.61
N TYR A 95 19.06 -2.29 -8.90
CA TYR A 95 18.81 -2.80 -7.55
C TYR A 95 18.50 -1.66 -6.55
N LYS A 96 19.18 -0.52 -6.64
CA LYS A 96 18.79 0.66 -5.85
C LYS A 96 17.35 1.12 -6.16
N LYS A 97 16.95 1.08 -7.43
CA LYS A 97 15.57 1.39 -7.81
C LYS A 97 14.57 0.37 -7.26
N THR A 98 14.93 -0.91 -7.25
CA THR A 98 14.12 -1.95 -6.60
C THR A 98 13.94 -1.67 -5.11
N ILE A 99 15.03 -1.34 -4.41
CA ILE A 99 15.04 -1.02 -2.98
C ILE A 99 14.22 0.25 -2.69
N GLU A 100 14.31 1.28 -3.53
CA GLU A 100 13.48 2.47 -3.42
C GLU A 100 11.98 2.16 -3.49
N LEU A 101 11.59 1.25 -4.38
CA LEU A 101 10.19 0.86 -4.58
C LEU A 101 9.73 -0.23 -3.59
N ARG A 102 10.63 -1.07 -3.11
CA ARG A 102 10.42 -2.15 -2.11
C ARG A 102 11.56 -2.14 -1.09
N PRO A 103 11.51 -1.30 -0.06
CA PRO A 103 12.60 -1.17 0.92
C PRO A 103 12.90 -2.47 1.70
N ASN A 104 11.92 -3.36 1.79
CA ASN A 104 12.04 -4.62 2.53
C ASN A 104 12.41 -5.83 1.63
N ASP A 105 13.00 -5.59 0.46
CA ASP A 105 13.41 -6.66 -0.44
C ASP A 105 14.82 -7.17 -0.11
N ALA A 106 14.91 -8.18 0.73
CA ALA A 106 16.18 -8.81 1.11
C ALA A 106 16.96 -9.36 -0.10
N HIS A 107 16.28 -9.82 -1.15
CA HIS A 107 16.93 -10.33 -2.36
C HIS A 107 17.60 -9.21 -3.15
N ALA A 108 16.99 -8.03 -3.22
CA ALA A 108 17.58 -6.88 -3.89
C ALA A 108 18.86 -6.41 -3.18
N TYR A 109 18.87 -6.38 -1.85
CA TYR A 109 20.05 -6.07 -1.05
C TYR A 109 21.14 -7.13 -1.24
N ASN A 110 20.81 -8.42 -1.20
CA ASN A 110 21.79 -9.48 -1.43
C ASN A 110 22.43 -9.36 -2.83
N ASN A 111 21.62 -9.12 -3.87
CA ASN A 111 22.14 -8.99 -5.22
C ASN A 111 22.94 -7.71 -5.42
N LEU A 112 22.60 -6.62 -4.76
CA LEU A 112 23.41 -5.40 -4.70
C LEU A 112 24.77 -5.69 -4.05
N GLY A 113 24.79 -6.47 -2.96
CA GLY A 113 26.01 -6.99 -2.34
C GLY A 113 26.87 -7.80 -3.31
N ASN A 114 26.25 -8.67 -4.10
CA ASN A 114 26.95 -9.43 -5.14
C ASN A 114 27.62 -8.51 -6.15
N VAL A 115 26.94 -7.44 -6.60
CA VAL A 115 27.56 -6.47 -7.52
C VAL A 115 28.76 -5.78 -6.90
N TYR A 116 28.65 -5.34 -5.64
CA TYR A 116 29.79 -4.71 -4.95
C TYR A 116 30.94 -5.69 -4.72
N LYS A 117 30.65 -6.96 -4.40
CA LYS A 117 31.67 -8.01 -4.29
C LYS A 117 32.44 -8.20 -5.60
N GLU A 118 31.75 -8.27 -6.74
CA GLU A 118 32.38 -8.38 -8.06
C GLU A 118 33.26 -7.16 -8.39
N LEU A 119 32.86 -5.98 -7.93
CA LEU A 119 33.65 -4.74 -8.03
C LEU A 119 34.78 -4.66 -6.98
N LYS A 120 34.95 -5.70 -6.13
CA LYS A 120 35.90 -5.73 -4.99
C LYS A 120 35.67 -4.62 -3.96
N ASN A 121 34.48 -3.98 -3.99
CA ASN A 121 34.09 -3.02 -2.96
C ASN A 121 33.50 -3.77 -1.77
N TYR A 122 34.38 -4.39 -0.99
CA TYR A 122 34.00 -5.29 0.09
C TYR A 122 33.21 -4.58 1.21
N SER A 123 33.55 -3.34 1.52
CA SER A 123 32.82 -2.56 2.53
C SER A 123 31.36 -2.37 2.16
N MET A 124 31.07 -1.99 0.91
CA MET A 124 29.69 -1.83 0.45
C MET A 124 28.96 -3.17 0.31
N ALA A 125 29.68 -4.23 -0.05
CA ALA A 125 29.11 -5.58 -0.12
C ALA A 125 28.66 -6.06 1.26
N ILE A 126 29.49 -5.87 2.30
CA ILE A 126 29.18 -6.21 3.70
C ILE A 126 27.89 -5.51 4.13
N VAL A 127 27.81 -4.19 3.93
CA VAL A 127 26.62 -3.41 4.31
C VAL A 127 25.36 -3.93 3.61
N ALA A 128 25.47 -4.23 2.32
CA ALA A 128 24.33 -4.74 1.57
C ALA A 128 23.87 -6.13 2.06
N TYR A 129 24.80 -7.06 2.32
CA TYR A 129 24.45 -8.38 2.88
C TYR A 129 23.88 -8.28 4.31
N GLN A 130 24.41 -7.39 5.15
CA GLN A 130 23.87 -7.16 6.49
C GLN A 130 22.43 -6.64 6.43
N ASN A 131 22.12 -5.72 5.51
CA ASN A 131 20.74 -5.28 5.29
C ASN A 131 19.84 -6.44 4.83
N ALA A 132 20.32 -7.30 3.92
CA ALA A 132 19.57 -8.48 3.50
C ALA A 132 19.27 -9.42 4.69
N ILE A 133 20.26 -9.66 5.56
CA ILE A 133 20.14 -10.48 6.77
C ILE A 133 19.19 -9.84 7.79
N MET A 134 19.28 -8.54 7.99
CA MET A 134 18.37 -7.82 8.89
C MET A 134 16.91 -7.96 8.45
N LEU A 135 16.65 -7.90 7.16
CA LEU A 135 15.31 -8.06 6.61
C LEU A 135 14.84 -9.53 6.57
N LYS A 136 15.78 -10.46 6.41
CA LYS A 136 15.52 -11.91 6.36
C LYS A 136 16.59 -12.66 7.16
N PRO A 137 16.38 -12.84 8.49
CA PRO A 137 17.37 -13.46 9.39
C PRO A 137 17.72 -14.94 9.09
N ASP A 138 16.89 -15.62 8.32
CA ASP A 138 17.09 -17.00 7.85
C ASP A 138 17.66 -17.07 6.44
N TYR A 139 18.20 -15.97 5.90
CA TYR A 139 18.71 -15.93 4.54
C TYR A 139 20.13 -16.54 4.43
N ALA A 140 20.20 -17.85 4.42
CA ALA A 140 21.47 -18.63 4.37
C ALA A 140 22.44 -18.14 3.29
N ILE A 141 21.94 -17.78 2.09
CA ILE A 141 22.77 -17.30 0.97
C ILE A 141 23.44 -15.97 1.30
N ALA A 142 22.77 -15.08 2.01
CA ALA A 142 23.36 -13.79 2.39
C ALA A 142 24.48 -13.98 3.42
N TYR A 143 24.32 -14.88 4.39
CA TYR A 143 25.40 -15.26 5.31
C TYR A 143 26.59 -15.90 4.59
N TYR A 144 26.34 -16.78 3.64
CA TYR A 144 27.40 -17.38 2.83
C TYR A 144 28.19 -16.32 2.05
N ASN A 145 27.49 -15.42 1.37
CA ASN A 145 28.10 -14.33 0.62
C ASN A 145 28.89 -13.38 1.52
N LEU A 146 28.37 -13.09 2.71
CA LEU A 146 29.04 -12.29 3.74
C LEU A 146 30.35 -12.96 4.19
N GLY A 147 30.33 -14.29 4.42
CA GLY A 147 31.52 -15.06 4.73
C GLY A 147 32.58 -14.97 3.64
N ILE A 148 32.19 -15.08 2.36
CA ILE A 148 33.11 -14.91 1.22
C ILE A 148 33.79 -13.53 1.26
N VAL A 149 33.03 -12.48 1.53
CA VAL A 149 33.58 -11.11 1.53
C VAL A 149 34.53 -10.90 2.70
N TYR A 150 34.20 -11.38 3.90
CA TYR A 150 35.10 -11.33 5.05
C TYR A 150 36.38 -12.12 4.81
N GLN A 151 36.29 -13.30 4.20
CA GLN A 151 37.47 -14.12 3.82
C GLN A 151 38.37 -13.35 2.84
N LYS A 152 37.77 -12.68 1.83
CA LYS A 152 38.52 -11.86 0.86
C LYS A 152 39.09 -10.55 1.45
N SER A 153 38.67 -10.19 2.64
CA SER A 153 39.16 -9.03 3.41
C SER A 153 40.06 -9.46 4.56
N ASP A 154 40.57 -10.70 4.54
CA ASP A 154 41.47 -11.32 5.54
C ASP A 154 40.89 -11.38 6.96
N ASN A 155 39.54 -11.28 7.09
CA ASN A 155 38.84 -11.39 8.38
C ASN A 155 38.30 -12.82 8.56
N PHE A 156 39.20 -13.79 8.74
CA PHE A 156 38.87 -15.22 8.72
C PHE A 156 37.94 -15.67 9.84
N ASP A 157 38.07 -15.13 11.05
CA ASP A 157 37.21 -15.50 12.18
C ASP A 157 35.76 -15.14 11.92
N ILE A 158 35.51 -13.91 11.44
CA ILE A 158 34.16 -13.44 11.11
C ILE A 158 33.60 -14.18 9.89
N ALA A 159 34.46 -14.52 8.92
CA ALA A 159 34.08 -15.33 7.78
C ALA A 159 33.58 -16.71 8.22
N LEU A 160 34.34 -17.38 9.12
CA LEU A 160 33.99 -18.68 9.64
C LEU A 160 32.66 -18.67 10.40
N GLU A 161 32.42 -17.66 11.22
CA GLU A 161 31.15 -17.46 11.91
C GLU A 161 29.98 -17.30 10.92
N SER A 162 30.17 -16.49 9.89
CA SER A 162 29.18 -16.29 8.83
C SER A 162 28.87 -17.60 8.09
N TYR A 163 29.90 -18.40 7.78
CA TYR A 163 29.74 -19.72 7.17
C TYR A 163 29.00 -20.71 8.11
N ARG A 164 29.34 -20.73 9.39
CA ARG A 164 28.62 -21.56 10.38
C ARG A 164 27.13 -21.18 10.44
N LYS A 165 26.82 -19.89 10.39
CA LYS A 165 25.44 -19.44 10.38
C LYS A 165 24.72 -19.88 9.11
N ALA A 166 25.36 -19.74 7.94
CA ALA A 166 24.82 -20.26 6.68
C ALA A 166 24.57 -21.78 6.74
N ALA A 167 25.50 -22.55 7.28
CA ALA A 167 25.38 -24.00 7.43
C ALA A 167 24.21 -24.39 8.34
N ARG A 168 24.05 -23.72 9.49
CA ARG A 168 22.90 -23.95 10.40
C ARG A 168 21.56 -23.66 9.73
N LEU A 169 21.53 -22.71 8.78
CA LEU A 169 20.37 -22.40 7.96
C LEU A 169 20.24 -23.33 6.73
N ALA A 170 20.89 -24.48 6.75
CA ALA A 170 20.81 -25.51 5.74
C ALA A 170 21.41 -25.16 4.35
N HIS A 171 22.47 -24.31 4.31
CA HIS A 171 23.24 -24.10 3.09
C HIS A 171 24.15 -25.31 2.81
N GLY A 172 23.66 -26.30 2.05
CA GLY A 172 24.30 -27.61 1.87
C GLY A 172 25.75 -27.56 1.39
N GLY A 173 26.12 -26.65 0.47
CA GLY A 173 27.50 -26.51 0.02
C GLY A 173 28.45 -26.06 1.12
N VAL A 174 28.01 -25.18 2.00
CA VAL A 174 28.83 -24.72 3.14
C VAL A 174 28.93 -25.80 4.20
N GLN A 175 27.86 -26.56 4.44
CA GLN A 175 27.89 -27.70 5.39
C GLN A 175 28.96 -28.72 5.00
N LYS A 176 29.00 -29.08 3.72
CA LYS A 176 30.01 -29.98 3.20
C LYS A 176 31.43 -29.43 3.37
N TRP A 177 31.65 -28.16 2.96
CA TRP A 177 32.96 -27.53 3.07
C TRP A 177 33.47 -27.43 4.50
N LEU A 178 32.61 -27.07 5.47
CA LEU A 178 32.96 -27.02 6.89
C LEU A 178 33.31 -28.41 7.41
N LYS A 179 32.54 -29.45 7.04
CA LYS A 179 32.78 -30.84 7.43
C LYS A 179 34.11 -31.34 6.92
N ASP A 180 34.40 -31.10 5.65
CA ASP A 180 35.64 -31.54 5.00
C ASP A 180 36.87 -30.82 5.58
N GLY A 181 36.72 -29.57 6.05
CA GLY A 181 37.76 -28.81 6.73
C GLY A 181 37.89 -29.07 8.24
N GLY A 182 37.10 -29.99 8.80
CA GLY A 182 37.14 -30.30 10.23
C GLY A 182 36.47 -29.23 11.13
N TYR A 183 35.74 -28.32 10.53
CA TYR A 183 34.98 -27.29 11.29
C TYR A 183 33.57 -27.78 11.61
N TYR A 184 33.15 -27.57 12.85
CA TYR A 184 31.78 -27.92 13.28
C TYR A 184 30.90 -26.64 13.33
N TRP A 185 29.60 -26.78 13.07
CA TRP A 185 28.63 -25.70 13.04
C TRP A 185 27.49 -25.84 14.05
#